data_693ae49b64cfc437267378e32d7b4784
#
_entry.id   693ae49b64cfc437267378e32d7b4784
#
_cell.length_a   1.000
_cell.length_b   1.000
_cell.length_c   1.000
_cell.angle_alpha   90.00
_cell.angle_beta   90.00
_cell.angle_gamma   90.00
#
_symmetry.space_group_name_H-M   'P 1'
#
loop_
_entity.id
_entity.type
_entity.pdbx_description
1 polymer ?
#
loop_
_entity_poly.entity_id
_entity_poly.type
_entity_poly.pdbx_seq_one_letter_code
_entity_poly.pdbx_strand_id
1 'polypeptide(L)'
;DELFLALQHDPSFSENAWLFVDEAAMLPIAQLSAFSQHFKHILFTTTIHSYEGTGRGFTLKFKQKINRTFSDFELIEPLRWSKDDALEAFIDELLLLNVEDEFKQTPYDKSKICQITERSQEEILSSLSQFYGLMTLAHYRTSPLDLRRLFDANAQRFFTAENKQDLLGAVWALKEGGIEDAALIEAIQQGTRRPKGNLVP
;
A
#
# COMPACT_ATOMS: atom_id res chain seq x y z
N ASP A 1 -13.71 -8.68 -15.94
CA ASP A 1 -13.57 -9.28 -17.28
C ASP A 1 -14.86 -9.24 -18.10
N GLU A 2 -16.05 -9.45 -17.50
CA GLU A 2 -17.34 -9.41 -18.21
C GLU A 2 -17.63 -8.06 -18.89
N LEU A 3 -17.29 -6.96 -18.24
CA LEU A 3 -17.47 -5.62 -18.82
C LEU A 3 -16.64 -5.43 -20.10
N PHE A 4 -15.39 -5.90 -20.11
CA PHE A 4 -14.56 -5.83 -21.31
C PHE A 4 -15.09 -6.72 -22.45
N LEU A 5 -15.64 -7.87 -22.11
CA LEU A 5 -16.30 -8.73 -23.11
C LEU A 5 -17.55 -8.05 -23.68
N ALA A 6 -18.35 -7.41 -22.85
CA ALA A 6 -19.51 -6.65 -23.30
C ALA A 6 -19.12 -5.49 -24.24
N LEU A 7 -18.06 -4.75 -23.91
CA LEU A 7 -17.53 -3.68 -24.76
C LEU A 7 -16.95 -4.18 -26.09
N GLN A 8 -16.42 -5.40 -26.13
CA GLN A 8 -15.97 -6.03 -27.38
C GLN A 8 -17.15 -6.44 -28.27
N HIS A 9 -18.25 -6.89 -27.67
CA HIS A 9 -19.45 -7.28 -28.40
C HIS A 9 -20.27 -6.09 -28.91
N ASP A 10 -20.37 -5.04 -28.11
CA ASP A 10 -21.09 -3.82 -28.46
C ASP A 10 -20.35 -2.57 -27.97
N PRO A 11 -19.45 -2.01 -28.78
CA PRO A 11 -18.74 -0.77 -28.44
C PRO A 11 -19.66 0.42 -28.20
N SER A 12 -20.86 0.44 -28.80
CA SER A 12 -21.82 1.54 -28.61
C SER A 12 -22.43 1.59 -27.21
N PHE A 13 -22.35 0.49 -26.46
CA PHE A 13 -22.77 0.43 -25.06
C PHE A 13 -22.17 1.51 -24.18
N SER A 14 -20.90 1.87 -24.43
CA SER A 14 -20.18 2.86 -23.62
C SER A 14 -20.43 4.31 -24.04
N GLU A 15 -20.99 4.59 -25.23
CA GLU A 15 -21.09 5.96 -25.75
C GLU A 15 -22.00 6.87 -24.94
N ASN A 16 -23.12 6.33 -24.42
CA ASN A 16 -24.11 7.08 -23.64
C ASN A 16 -24.22 6.56 -22.20
N ALA A 17 -23.38 5.61 -21.80
CA ALA A 17 -23.40 5.04 -20.48
C ALA A 17 -22.48 5.83 -19.51
N TRP A 18 -22.89 5.84 -18.25
CA TRP A 18 -22.02 6.25 -17.14
C TRP A 18 -21.42 5.00 -16.51
N LEU A 19 -20.10 5.05 -16.26
CA LEU A 19 -19.43 4.03 -15.47
C LEU A 19 -19.10 4.59 -14.08
N PHE A 20 -19.58 3.90 -13.04
CA PHE A 20 -19.22 4.17 -11.65
C PHE A 20 -18.28 3.07 -11.17
N VAL A 21 -17.11 3.46 -10.71
CA VAL A 21 -16.10 2.54 -10.17
C VAL A 21 -15.87 2.91 -8.71
N ASP A 22 -16.48 2.16 -7.84
CA ASP A 22 -16.29 2.31 -6.40
C ASP A 22 -15.04 1.54 -5.95
N GLU A 23 -14.36 2.04 -4.91
CA GLU A 23 -13.08 1.53 -4.43
C GLU A 23 -12.05 1.36 -5.56
N ALA A 24 -11.91 2.38 -6.40
CA ALA A 24 -11.11 2.33 -7.62
C ALA A 24 -9.63 1.98 -7.34
N ALA A 25 -9.10 2.32 -6.16
CA ALA A 25 -7.74 1.97 -5.76
C ALA A 25 -7.49 0.45 -5.66
N MET A 26 -8.55 -0.36 -5.54
CA MET A 26 -8.45 -1.82 -5.53
C MET A 26 -8.22 -2.43 -6.91
N LEU A 27 -8.43 -1.66 -7.98
CA LEU A 27 -8.28 -2.14 -9.35
C LEU A 27 -6.91 -1.75 -9.93
N PRO A 28 -6.35 -2.58 -10.82
CA PRO A 28 -5.11 -2.24 -11.52
C PRO A 28 -5.25 -0.95 -12.33
N ILE A 29 -4.26 -0.06 -12.25
CA ILE A 29 -4.27 1.22 -12.98
C ILE A 29 -4.45 1.03 -14.49
N ALA A 30 -3.90 -0.05 -15.06
CA ALA A 30 -4.07 -0.37 -16.48
C ALA A 30 -5.55 -0.59 -16.84
N GLN A 31 -6.31 -1.26 -15.97
CA GLN A 31 -7.73 -1.50 -16.15
C GLN A 31 -8.54 -0.22 -16.06
N LEU A 32 -8.25 0.63 -15.06
CA LEU A 32 -8.91 1.93 -14.92
C LEU A 32 -8.60 2.87 -16.08
N SER A 33 -7.37 2.83 -16.60
CA SER A 33 -6.98 3.59 -17.79
C SER A 33 -7.75 3.10 -19.02
N ALA A 34 -7.94 1.78 -19.19
CA ALA A 34 -8.76 1.24 -20.26
C ALA A 34 -10.23 1.67 -20.13
N PHE A 35 -10.82 1.62 -18.94
CA PHE A 35 -12.17 2.15 -18.72
C PHE A 35 -12.28 3.62 -19.09
N SER A 36 -11.30 4.43 -18.75
CA SER A 36 -11.30 5.86 -19.08
C SER A 36 -11.21 6.14 -20.58
N GLN A 37 -10.74 5.20 -21.38
CA GLN A 37 -10.72 5.31 -22.84
C GLN A 37 -12.03 4.90 -23.50
N HIS A 38 -12.76 3.96 -22.89
CA HIS A 38 -14.01 3.43 -23.46
C HIS A 38 -15.23 4.26 -23.06
N PHE A 39 -15.31 4.72 -21.82
CA PHE A 39 -16.49 5.44 -21.33
C PHE A 39 -16.34 6.95 -21.43
N LYS A 40 -17.36 7.61 -22.01
CA LYS A 40 -17.40 9.08 -22.11
C LYS A 40 -17.59 9.72 -20.72
N HIS A 41 -18.41 9.14 -19.89
CA HIS A 41 -18.71 9.61 -18.54
C HIS A 41 -18.31 8.54 -17.53
N ILE A 42 -17.43 8.90 -16.61
CA ILE A 42 -16.94 7.96 -15.60
C ILE A 42 -16.73 8.69 -14.27
N LEU A 43 -17.09 8.01 -13.20
CA LEU A 43 -16.83 8.44 -11.84
C LEU A 43 -16.01 7.36 -11.14
N PHE A 44 -14.86 7.75 -10.61
CA PHE A 44 -14.04 6.92 -9.73
C PHE A 44 -14.20 7.42 -8.30
N THR A 45 -14.56 6.53 -7.39
CA THR A 45 -14.55 6.81 -5.95
C THR A 45 -13.52 5.94 -5.27
N THR A 46 -12.82 6.47 -4.28
CA THR A 46 -11.84 5.72 -3.49
C THR A 46 -11.56 6.43 -2.19
N THR A 47 -11.17 5.69 -1.16
CA THR A 47 -10.62 6.23 0.07
C THR A 47 -9.15 6.57 -0.13
N ILE A 48 -8.71 7.73 0.39
CA ILE A 48 -7.31 8.18 0.33
C ILE A 48 -6.53 7.55 1.49
N HIS A 49 -7.12 7.57 2.68
CA HIS A 49 -6.59 6.96 3.88
C HIS A 49 -7.31 5.64 4.11
N SER A 50 -6.71 4.53 3.69
CA SER A 50 -7.30 3.23 3.92
C SER A 50 -6.31 2.32 4.66
N TYR A 51 -6.87 1.47 5.51
CA TYR A 51 -6.13 0.38 6.16
C TYR A 51 -5.45 -0.59 5.17
N GLU A 52 -5.69 -0.44 3.87
CA GLU A 52 -5.08 -1.22 2.81
C GLU A 52 -3.88 -0.52 2.13
N GLY A 53 -3.52 0.70 2.56
CA GLY A 53 -2.32 1.41 2.09
C GLY A 53 -2.29 1.80 0.62
N THR A 54 -3.42 1.70 -0.10
CA THR A 54 -3.45 1.84 -1.57
C THR A 54 -3.89 3.21 -2.08
N GLY A 55 -4.54 4.03 -1.23
CA GLY A 55 -5.32 5.18 -1.69
C GLY A 55 -4.49 6.34 -2.26
N ARG A 56 -3.53 6.86 -1.51
CA ARG A 56 -2.79 8.08 -1.92
C ARG A 56 -1.82 7.82 -3.06
N GLY A 57 -1.03 6.76 -2.97
CA GLY A 57 -0.11 6.37 -4.03
C GLY A 57 -0.84 6.02 -5.33
N PHE A 58 -2.02 5.41 -5.22
CA PHE A 58 -2.92 5.18 -6.34
C PHE A 58 -3.35 6.49 -6.99
N THR A 59 -3.92 7.42 -6.22
CA THR A 59 -4.45 8.69 -6.72
C THR A 59 -3.39 9.47 -7.48
N LEU A 60 -2.18 9.59 -6.95
CA LEU A 60 -1.08 10.28 -7.60
C LEU A 60 -0.66 9.60 -8.91
N LYS A 61 -0.46 8.29 -8.90
CA LYS A 61 -0.04 7.52 -10.08
C LYS A 61 -1.13 7.45 -11.14
N PHE A 62 -2.39 7.34 -10.72
CA PHE A 62 -3.52 7.28 -11.64
C PHE A 62 -3.74 8.63 -12.33
N LYS A 63 -3.74 9.74 -11.58
CA LYS A 63 -3.87 11.10 -12.13
C LYS A 63 -2.79 11.41 -13.18
N GLN A 64 -1.58 10.91 -13.02
CA GLN A 64 -0.49 11.07 -14.00
C GLN A 64 -0.71 10.26 -15.28
N LYS A 65 -1.43 9.15 -15.20
CA LYS A 65 -1.63 8.24 -16.32
C LYS A 65 -2.93 8.46 -17.09
N ILE A 66 -3.88 9.15 -16.47
CA ILE A 66 -5.16 9.45 -17.13
C ILE A 66 -4.95 10.56 -18.15
N ASN A 67 -5.18 10.26 -19.42
CA ASN A 67 -5.03 11.21 -20.51
C ASN A 67 -6.36 11.89 -20.86
N ARG A 68 -7.03 12.45 -19.85
CA ARG A 68 -8.32 13.13 -19.99
C ARG A 68 -8.44 14.26 -18.98
N THR A 69 -9.24 15.28 -19.32
CA THR A 69 -9.69 16.28 -18.35
C THR A 69 -10.60 15.63 -17.32
N PHE A 70 -10.35 15.88 -16.05
CA PHE A 70 -11.15 15.41 -14.93
C PHE A 70 -11.31 16.50 -13.87
N SER A 71 -12.35 16.38 -13.07
CA SER A 71 -12.55 17.16 -11.86
C SER A 71 -12.32 16.28 -10.64
N ASP A 72 -11.69 16.83 -9.62
CA ASP A 72 -11.34 16.15 -8.38
C ASP A 72 -12.21 16.70 -7.25
N PHE A 73 -12.80 15.83 -6.47
CA PHE A 73 -13.65 16.18 -5.35
C PHE A 73 -13.22 15.35 -4.14
N GLU A 74 -13.17 16.00 -2.99
CA GLU A 74 -12.87 15.37 -1.71
C GLU A 74 -14.06 15.52 -0.78
N LEU A 75 -14.50 14.40 -0.18
CA LEU A 75 -15.52 14.37 0.84
C LEU A 75 -14.82 14.36 2.21
N ILE A 76 -14.90 15.47 2.93
CA ILE A 76 -14.17 15.70 4.17
C ILE A 76 -15.01 15.32 5.39
N GLU A 77 -16.33 15.49 5.31
CA GLU A 77 -17.23 15.25 6.44
C GLU A 77 -17.78 13.82 6.41
N PRO A 78 -17.56 13.01 7.45
CA PRO A 78 -18.13 11.68 7.53
C PRO A 78 -19.66 11.75 7.71
N LEU A 79 -20.37 10.81 7.09
CA LEU A 79 -21.83 10.71 7.20
C LEU A 79 -22.30 9.79 8.33
N ARG A 80 -21.45 8.87 8.78
CA ARG A 80 -21.83 7.84 9.75
C ARG A 80 -21.52 8.22 11.19
N TRP A 81 -20.59 9.16 11.39
CA TRP A 81 -20.17 9.67 12.69
C TRP A 81 -19.93 11.17 12.61
N SER A 82 -19.77 11.81 13.75
CA SER A 82 -19.53 13.25 13.80
C SER A 82 -18.10 13.61 13.37
N LYS A 83 -17.94 14.80 12.89
CA LYS A 83 -16.60 15.37 12.68
C LYS A 83 -15.85 15.36 14.03
N ASP A 84 -14.57 15.08 13.96
CA ASP A 84 -13.68 14.98 15.14
C ASP A 84 -14.09 13.84 16.10
N ASP A 85 -14.53 12.71 15.57
CA ASP A 85 -14.85 11.52 16.35
C ASP A 85 -13.61 10.97 17.06
N ALA A 86 -13.71 10.80 18.39
CA ALA A 86 -12.59 10.35 19.22
C ALA A 86 -12.18 8.90 18.91
N LEU A 87 -13.10 8.06 18.46
CA LEU A 87 -12.80 6.68 18.07
C LEU A 87 -12.05 6.63 16.76
N GLU A 88 -12.43 7.47 15.78
CA GLU A 88 -11.70 7.60 14.51
C GLU A 88 -10.26 8.03 14.76
N ALA A 89 -10.06 9.10 15.56
CA ALA A 89 -8.73 9.57 15.91
C ALA A 89 -7.89 8.51 16.64
N PHE A 90 -8.51 7.75 17.56
CA PHE A 90 -7.84 6.65 18.25
C PHE A 90 -7.43 5.52 17.29
N ILE A 91 -8.29 5.15 16.36
CA ILE A 91 -8.00 4.11 15.37
C ILE A 91 -6.88 4.56 14.42
N ASP A 92 -6.90 5.81 13.97
CA ASP A 92 -5.87 6.39 13.12
C ASP A 92 -4.49 6.34 13.79
N GLU A 93 -4.43 6.72 15.06
CA GLU A 93 -3.21 6.66 15.87
C GLU A 93 -2.76 5.22 16.12
N LEU A 94 -3.69 4.33 16.52
CA LEU A 94 -3.40 2.93 16.82
C LEU A 94 -2.86 2.16 15.62
N LEU A 95 -3.43 2.40 14.44
CA LEU A 95 -3.07 1.69 13.20
C LEU A 95 -2.09 2.47 12.33
N LEU A 96 -1.65 3.65 12.78
CA LEU A 96 -0.74 4.53 12.04
C LEU A 96 -1.23 4.83 10.61
N LEU A 97 -2.54 5.06 10.44
CA LEU A 97 -3.14 5.24 9.12
C LEU A 97 -2.68 6.52 8.40
N ASN A 98 -2.26 7.53 9.15
CA ASN A 98 -1.79 8.83 8.65
C ASN A 98 -0.26 8.98 8.62
N VAL A 99 0.48 7.90 8.89
CA VAL A 99 1.95 7.94 9.05
C VAL A 99 2.69 8.37 7.78
N GLU A 100 2.11 8.14 6.61
CA GLU A 100 2.67 8.60 5.34
C GLU A 100 2.72 10.13 5.24
N ASP A 101 1.74 10.82 5.81
CA ASP A 101 1.65 12.27 5.79
C ASP A 101 2.66 12.93 6.74
N GLU A 102 2.99 12.22 7.81
CA GLU A 102 3.98 12.66 8.80
C GLU A 102 5.42 12.42 8.32
N PHE A 103 5.62 11.43 7.44
CA PHE A 103 6.95 11.11 6.95
C PHE A 103 7.44 12.14 5.93
N LYS A 104 8.41 12.95 6.34
CA LYS A 104 9.06 13.92 5.45
C LYS A 104 10.18 13.23 4.67
N GLN A 105 9.96 13.04 3.38
CA GLN A 105 11.02 12.59 2.48
C GLN A 105 12.12 13.67 2.40
N THR A 106 13.29 13.37 2.94
CA THR A 106 14.47 14.22 2.74
C THR A 106 15.13 13.84 1.42
N PRO A 107 15.36 14.79 0.49
CA PRO A 107 16.07 14.48 -0.75
C PRO A 107 17.44 13.88 -0.43
N TYR A 108 17.74 12.71 -1.03
CA TYR A 108 19.01 12.04 -0.83
C TYR A 108 20.15 12.84 -1.49
N ASP A 109 21.07 13.32 -0.66
CA ASP A 109 22.30 13.95 -1.11
C ASP A 109 23.40 12.89 -1.23
N LYS A 110 23.77 12.56 -2.45
CA LYS A 110 24.80 11.54 -2.76
C LYS A 110 26.17 11.85 -2.19
N SER A 111 26.44 13.09 -1.79
CA SER A 111 27.71 13.50 -1.18
C SER A 111 27.79 13.14 0.30
N LYS A 112 26.68 12.79 0.92
CA LYS A 112 26.62 12.49 2.35
C LYS A 112 26.82 10.99 2.60
N ILE A 113 27.60 10.69 3.64
CA ILE A 113 27.81 9.31 4.09
C ILE A 113 26.53 8.80 4.74
N CYS A 114 26.08 7.64 4.29
CA CYS A 114 25.01 6.88 4.89
C CYS A 114 25.60 5.79 5.79
N GLN A 115 25.12 5.70 7.02
CA GLN A 115 25.47 4.64 7.95
C GLN A 115 24.39 3.57 7.95
N ILE A 116 24.81 2.31 7.75
CA ILE A 116 23.91 1.17 7.86
C ILE A 116 24.10 0.55 9.24
N THR A 117 23.01 0.41 9.98
CA THR A 117 23.02 -0.12 11.36
C THR A 117 21.93 -1.18 11.51
N GLU A 118 22.29 -2.28 12.16
CA GLU A 118 21.30 -3.24 12.64
C GLU A 118 20.65 -2.70 13.91
N ARG A 119 19.34 -2.72 13.96
CA ARG A 119 18.52 -2.20 15.07
C ARG A 119 17.81 -3.33 15.80
N SER A 120 17.67 -3.17 17.11
CA SER A 120 16.79 -4.01 17.90
C SER A 120 15.31 -3.68 17.65
N GLN A 121 14.42 -4.59 17.99
CA GLN A 121 12.99 -4.33 17.92
C GLN A 121 12.58 -3.15 18.81
N GLU A 122 13.15 -3.00 20.01
CA GLU A 122 12.89 -1.88 20.91
C GLU A 122 13.27 -0.53 20.29
N GLU A 123 14.41 -0.47 19.61
CA GLU A 123 14.85 0.75 18.90
C GLU A 123 13.90 1.10 17.76
N ILE A 124 13.43 0.11 17.01
CA ILE A 124 12.43 0.32 15.94
C ILE A 124 11.10 0.79 16.52
N LEU A 125 10.62 0.17 17.60
CA LEU A 125 9.36 0.57 18.24
C LEU A 125 9.45 1.98 18.87
N SER A 126 10.64 2.41 19.31
CA SER A 126 10.84 3.78 19.80
C SER A 126 10.77 4.86 18.71
N SER A 127 10.99 4.46 17.45
CA SER A 127 10.91 5.32 16.26
C SER A 127 9.90 4.80 15.24
N LEU A 128 8.82 4.18 15.72
CA LEU A 128 7.87 3.40 14.93
C LEU A 128 7.28 4.20 13.77
N SER A 129 6.81 5.41 14.00
CA SER A 129 6.20 6.24 12.95
C SER A 129 7.16 6.52 11.79
N GLN A 130 8.44 6.76 12.09
CA GLN A 130 9.44 6.98 11.04
C GLN A 130 9.74 5.71 10.25
N PHE A 131 9.95 4.59 10.96
CA PHE A 131 10.26 3.31 10.33
C PHE A 131 9.06 2.80 9.51
N TYR A 132 7.88 2.76 10.11
CA TYR A 132 6.67 2.27 9.46
C TYR A 132 6.21 3.20 8.34
N GLY A 133 6.33 4.52 8.49
CA GLY A 133 6.06 5.51 7.46
C GLY A 133 6.95 5.31 6.21
N LEU A 134 8.25 5.05 6.40
CA LEU A 134 9.13 4.71 5.28
C LEU A 134 8.71 3.40 4.61
N MET A 135 8.35 2.37 5.38
CA MET A 135 7.90 1.09 4.85
C MET A 135 6.62 1.25 4.02
N THR A 136 5.66 2.03 4.51
CA THR A 136 4.38 2.29 3.84
C THR A 136 4.59 3.05 2.53
N LEU A 137 5.47 4.06 2.51
CA LEU A 137 5.78 4.81 1.30
C LEU A 137 6.55 3.99 0.25
N ALA A 138 7.42 3.09 0.70
CA ALA A 138 8.28 2.29 -0.18
C ALA A 138 7.58 1.02 -0.69
N HIS A 139 6.66 0.47 0.09
CA HIS A 139 5.99 -0.79 -0.21
C HIS A 139 4.64 -0.57 -0.89
N TYR A 140 4.31 -1.44 -1.83
CA TYR A 140 3.05 -1.34 -2.58
C TYR A 140 1.81 -1.62 -1.71
N ARG A 141 1.97 -2.42 -0.65
CA ARG A 141 0.91 -2.76 0.30
C ARG A 141 1.51 -2.94 1.69
N THR A 142 1.16 -2.08 2.60
CA THR A 142 1.28 -2.30 4.04
C THR A 142 -0.10 -2.45 4.63
N SER A 143 -0.21 -3.25 5.67
CA SER A 143 -1.49 -3.55 6.30
C SER A 143 -1.36 -3.47 7.82
N PRO A 144 -2.46 -3.30 8.56
CA PRO A 144 -2.46 -3.40 10.02
C PRO A 144 -1.89 -4.73 10.53
N LEU A 145 -1.95 -5.78 9.71
CA LEU A 145 -1.34 -7.07 10.02
C LEU A 145 0.18 -6.98 10.02
N ASP A 146 0.77 -6.20 9.13
CA ASP A 146 2.22 -5.99 9.10
C ASP A 146 2.66 -5.14 10.30
N LEU A 147 1.88 -4.12 10.67
CA LEU A 147 2.10 -3.37 11.90
C LEU A 147 2.07 -4.30 13.12
N ARG A 148 1.07 -5.17 13.23
CA ARG A 148 1.00 -6.18 14.29
C ARG A 148 2.20 -7.11 14.29
N ARG A 149 2.70 -7.53 13.13
CA ARG A 149 3.90 -8.38 13.02
C ARG A 149 5.14 -7.69 13.59
N LEU A 150 5.26 -6.36 13.44
CA LEU A 150 6.35 -5.59 14.05
C LEU A 150 6.41 -5.76 15.57
N PHE A 151 5.24 -5.85 16.22
CA PHE A 151 5.14 -6.04 17.67
C PHE A 151 5.30 -7.50 18.08
N ASP A 152 4.66 -8.42 17.37
CA ASP A 152 4.40 -9.78 17.86
C ASP A 152 5.36 -10.84 17.28
N ALA A 153 5.93 -10.62 16.09
CA ALA A 153 6.71 -11.65 15.43
C ALA A 153 8.08 -11.86 16.08
N ASN A 154 8.46 -13.13 16.23
CA ASN A 154 9.77 -13.53 16.72
C ASN A 154 10.79 -13.58 15.58
N ALA A 155 12.09 -13.54 15.95
CA ALA A 155 13.22 -13.71 15.02
C ALA A 155 13.22 -12.71 13.86
N GLN A 156 12.82 -11.48 14.14
CA GLN A 156 12.90 -10.34 13.24
C GLN A 156 14.31 -9.73 13.26
N ARG A 157 14.73 -9.21 12.12
CA ARG A 157 15.95 -8.40 12.00
C ARG A 157 15.64 -7.12 11.26
N PHE A 158 16.18 -6.03 11.74
CA PHE A 158 15.96 -4.70 11.20
C PHE A 158 17.29 -4.06 10.86
N PHE A 159 17.36 -3.46 9.69
CA PHE A 159 18.52 -2.68 9.27
C PHE A 159 18.01 -1.31 8.83
N THR A 160 18.65 -0.26 9.27
CA THR A 160 18.37 1.11 8.87
C THR A 160 19.57 1.72 8.17
N ALA A 161 19.30 2.53 7.16
CA ALA A 161 20.26 3.36 6.48
C ALA A 161 19.95 4.80 6.85
N GLU A 162 20.86 5.45 7.57
CA GLU A 162 20.65 6.76 8.15
C GLU A 162 21.76 7.74 7.77
N ASN A 163 21.39 9.00 7.65
CA ASN A 163 22.33 10.09 7.57
C ASN A 163 22.01 11.10 8.68
N LYS A 164 22.85 11.13 9.71
CA LYS A 164 22.61 11.89 10.95
C LYS A 164 21.29 11.49 11.62
N GLN A 165 20.23 12.25 11.38
CA GLN A 165 18.89 12.01 11.95
C GLN A 165 17.86 11.59 10.90
N ASP A 166 18.25 11.57 9.61
CA ASP A 166 17.34 11.24 8.52
C ASP A 166 17.39 9.74 8.23
N LEU A 167 16.25 9.07 8.32
CA LEU A 167 16.09 7.69 7.89
C LEU A 167 15.91 7.67 6.37
N LEU A 168 16.89 7.10 5.66
CA LEU A 168 16.95 7.08 4.19
C LEU A 168 16.49 5.76 3.59
N GLY A 169 16.62 4.67 4.36
CA GLY A 169 16.24 3.34 3.91
C GLY A 169 16.11 2.39 5.08
N ALA A 170 15.33 1.34 4.90
CA ALA A 170 15.17 0.30 5.89
C ALA A 170 14.98 -1.07 5.25
N VAL A 171 15.41 -2.10 5.95
CA VAL A 171 15.13 -3.50 5.63
C VAL A 171 14.57 -4.17 6.87
N TRP A 172 13.41 -4.76 6.70
CA TRP A 172 12.79 -5.62 7.70
C TRP A 172 12.81 -7.05 7.18
N ALA A 173 13.50 -7.91 7.89
CA ALA A 173 13.66 -9.32 7.56
C ALA A 173 13.03 -10.20 8.62
N LEU A 174 12.28 -11.19 8.17
CA LEU A 174 11.66 -12.23 8.99
C LEU A 174 12.31 -13.56 8.68
N LYS A 175 12.60 -14.35 9.72
CA LYS A 175 13.04 -15.71 9.53
C LYS A 175 11.83 -16.59 9.20
N GLU A 176 11.84 -17.17 8.03
CA GLU A 176 10.79 -18.05 7.56
C GLU A 176 11.33 -19.46 7.29
N GLY A 177 10.42 -20.41 7.11
CA GLY A 177 10.75 -21.81 6.85
C GLY A 177 10.45 -22.72 8.04
N GLY A 178 11.40 -23.63 8.38
CA GLY A 178 11.17 -24.67 9.38
C GLY A 178 10.28 -25.80 8.86
N ILE A 179 10.22 -25.97 7.54
CA ILE A 179 9.52 -27.07 6.90
C ILE A 179 10.42 -28.30 7.01
N GLU A 180 9.92 -29.37 7.69
CA GLU A 180 10.67 -30.61 7.90
C GLU A 180 10.29 -31.70 6.89
N ASP A 181 9.19 -31.58 6.19
CA ASP A 181 8.72 -32.52 5.17
C ASP A 181 9.60 -32.43 3.91
N ALA A 182 10.44 -33.46 3.71
CA ALA A 182 11.37 -33.52 2.60
C ALA A 182 10.67 -33.50 1.22
N ALA A 183 9.51 -34.12 1.07
CA ALA A 183 8.75 -34.13 -0.17
C ALA A 183 8.18 -32.76 -0.48
N LEU A 184 7.73 -32.04 0.55
CA LEU A 184 7.26 -30.66 0.41
C LEU A 184 8.41 -29.72 0.06
N ILE A 185 9.60 -29.88 0.67
CA ILE A 185 10.79 -29.09 0.36
C ILE A 185 11.18 -29.29 -1.11
N GLU A 186 11.22 -30.53 -1.59
CA GLU A 186 11.52 -30.82 -2.99
C GLU A 186 10.50 -30.20 -3.95
N ALA A 187 9.20 -30.33 -3.65
CA ALA A 187 8.13 -29.74 -4.46
C ALA A 187 8.21 -28.21 -4.50
N ILE A 188 8.62 -27.54 -3.40
CA ILE A 188 8.85 -26.10 -3.36
C ILE A 188 10.07 -25.71 -4.21
N GLN A 189 11.17 -26.44 -4.10
CA GLN A 189 12.38 -26.21 -4.89
C GLN A 189 12.12 -26.36 -6.40
N GLN A 190 11.27 -27.30 -6.78
CA GLN A 190 10.84 -27.51 -8.15
C GLN A 190 9.78 -26.51 -8.63
N GLY A 191 9.26 -25.64 -7.75
CA GLY A 191 8.21 -24.68 -8.07
C GLY A 191 6.82 -25.28 -8.30
N THR A 192 6.64 -26.57 -7.98
CA THR A 192 5.37 -27.30 -8.18
C THR A 192 4.37 -27.09 -7.03
N ARG A 193 4.84 -26.62 -5.88
CA ARG A 193 4.00 -26.36 -4.71
C ARG A 193 4.45 -25.11 -3.95
N ARG A 194 3.48 -24.30 -3.55
CA ARG A 194 3.69 -23.14 -2.66
C ARG A 194 2.98 -23.40 -1.33
N PRO A 195 3.69 -23.46 -0.20
CA PRO A 195 3.06 -23.63 1.10
C PRO A 195 2.23 -22.37 1.46
N LYS A 196 1.06 -22.58 2.05
CA LYS A 196 0.25 -21.50 2.62
C LYS A 196 0.67 -21.29 4.07
N GLY A 197 0.93 -20.05 4.45
CA GLY A 197 1.13 -19.65 5.85
C GLY A 197 2.54 -19.76 6.41
N ASN A 198 3.51 -20.26 5.64
CA ASN A 198 4.90 -20.39 6.07
C ASN A 198 5.85 -19.44 5.33
N LEU A 199 5.31 -18.61 4.45
CA LEU A 199 6.06 -17.57 3.74
C LEU A 199 5.26 -16.28 3.78
N VAL A 200 5.94 -15.18 4.05
CA VAL A 200 5.35 -13.84 3.91
C VAL A 200 5.06 -13.62 2.43
N PRO A 201 3.87 -13.16 2.04
CA PRO A 201 3.50 -12.96 0.65
C PRO A 201 4.28 -11.85 -0.03
#